data_2e6d6669ffc7dc5e369fab2f8a195834
#
_entry.id   2e6d6669ffc7dc5e369fab2f8a195834
#
_cell.length_a   1.000
_cell.length_b   1.000
_cell.length_c   1.000
_cell.angle_alpha   90.00
_cell.angle_beta   90.00
_cell.angle_gamma   90.00
#
_symmetry.space_group_name_H-M   'P 1'
#
loop_
_entity.id
_entity.type
_entity.pdbx_description
1 polymer ?
#
loop_
_entity_poly.entity_id
_entity_poly.type
_entity_poly.pdbx_seq_one_letter_code
_entity_poly.pdbx_strand_id
1 'polypeptide(L)'
;NLILGFIIIIIARILLLFTPGLIRNSVNIIDEFRKGEILNIEVVQTELVQNIFLILLAAISAGIFTFLTRQTIINVSRYVEFDLKNEIYDQYQKLSLSFYKRNRTGDLMNRISEDVSRVRMYFGPALMYSINTITLIIITFFYMYRQSPELTIYTVSPLPVLSFTIYKLSGIINTRSKIVQESLSKLSSYSQEVFSGIKIVKSYAMQNTTASQFEKISELNKGNQISLVKMQALFFPLMILLIGISNILVIYIGGKQYLDGTIESIGIIAEFIIYVNMLTWPVASLGWI
;
A
#
# COMPACT_ATOMS: atom_id res chain seq x y z
N ASN A 1 -19.12 -11.52 -11.83
CA ASN A 1 -17.84 -11.96 -11.23
C ASN A 1 -17.15 -10.86 -10.41
N LEU A 2 -17.12 -9.56 -10.84
CA LEU A 2 -16.55 -8.46 -10.04
C LEU A 2 -17.31 -8.27 -8.72
N ILE A 3 -18.64 -8.24 -8.76
CA ILE A 3 -19.49 -8.10 -7.56
C ILE A 3 -19.22 -9.23 -6.57
N LEU A 4 -19.09 -10.45 -7.07
CA LEU A 4 -18.73 -11.60 -6.24
C LEU A 4 -17.35 -11.43 -5.60
N GLY A 5 -16.36 -10.92 -6.35
CA GLY A 5 -15.05 -10.58 -5.81
C GLY A 5 -15.10 -9.52 -4.69
N PHE A 6 -15.99 -8.52 -4.80
CA PHE A 6 -16.19 -7.51 -3.76
C PHE A 6 -16.81 -8.10 -2.50
N ILE A 7 -17.79 -8.97 -2.62
CA ILE A 7 -18.38 -9.68 -1.48
C ILE A 7 -17.32 -10.53 -0.77
N ILE A 8 -16.48 -11.23 -1.52
CA ILE A 8 -15.40 -12.05 -0.97
C ILE A 8 -14.38 -11.18 -0.21
N ILE A 9 -14.04 -9.96 -0.71
CA ILE A 9 -13.18 -9.02 0.02
C ILE A 9 -13.79 -8.66 1.38
N ILE A 10 -15.07 -8.31 1.41
CA ILE A 10 -15.76 -7.92 2.65
C ILE A 10 -15.71 -9.06 3.67
N ILE A 11 -16.03 -10.29 3.24
CA ILE A 11 -15.98 -11.49 4.09
C ILE A 11 -14.55 -11.72 4.61
N ALA A 12 -13.54 -11.65 3.73
CA ALA A 12 -12.13 -11.81 4.14
C ALA A 12 -11.71 -10.80 5.20
N ARG A 13 -12.20 -9.54 5.09
CA ARG A 13 -11.88 -8.47 6.05
C ARG A 13 -12.61 -8.62 7.37
N ILE A 14 -13.87 -9.04 7.35
CA ILE A 14 -14.61 -9.37 8.57
C ILE A 14 -13.90 -10.51 9.33
N LEU A 15 -13.53 -11.59 8.64
CA LEU A 15 -12.80 -12.70 9.26
C LEU A 15 -11.48 -12.28 9.89
N LEU A 16 -10.72 -11.41 9.24
CA LEU A 16 -9.46 -10.90 9.77
C LEU A 16 -9.67 -10.07 11.05
N LEU A 17 -10.79 -9.33 11.14
CA LEU A 17 -11.12 -8.48 12.28
C LEU A 17 -11.63 -9.25 13.52
N PHE A 18 -11.88 -10.55 13.43
CA PHE A 18 -12.10 -11.39 14.61
C PHE A 18 -10.83 -11.55 15.46
N THR A 19 -9.65 -11.51 14.83
CA THR A 19 -8.37 -11.71 15.52
C THR A 19 -8.11 -10.71 16.67
N PRO A 20 -8.27 -9.38 16.49
CA PRO A 20 -8.11 -8.43 17.59
C PRO A 20 -9.04 -8.70 18.79
N GLY A 21 -10.31 -9.06 18.51
CA GLY A 21 -11.28 -9.39 19.56
C GLY A 21 -10.90 -10.67 20.34
N LEU A 22 -10.39 -11.69 19.67
CA LEU A 22 -9.91 -12.91 20.32
C LEU A 22 -8.66 -12.66 21.18
N ILE A 23 -7.77 -11.76 20.71
CA ILE A 23 -6.61 -11.33 21.50
C ILE A 23 -7.06 -10.55 22.73
N ARG A 24 -8.03 -9.64 22.59
CA ARG A 24 -8.66 -8.96 23.73
C ARG A 24 -9.16 -9.97 24.75
N ASN A 25 -9.95 -10.96 24.32
CA ASN A 25 -10.49 -11.98 25.22
C ASN A 25 -9.36 -12.75 25.93
N SER A 26 -8.30 -13.13 25.23
CA SER A 26 -7.15 -13.82 25.81
C SER A 26 -6.43 -12.98 26.86
N VAL A 27 -6.30 -11.66 26.63
CA VAL A 27 -5.70 -10.73 27.61
C VAL A 27 -6.60 -10.59 28.84
N ASN A 28 -7.92 -10.51 28.63
CA ASN A 28 -8.88 -10.39 29.72
C ASN A 28 -8.87 -11.61 30.65
N ILE A 29 -8.89 -12.81 30.10
CA ILE A 29 -8.84 -14.07 30.86
C ILE A 29 -7.59 -14.13 31.75
N ILE A 30 -6.43 -13.68 31.22
CA ILE A 30 -5.19 -13.62 31.99
C ILE A 30 -5.30 -12.58 33.12
N ASP A 31 -5.91 -11.43 32.89
CA ASP A 31 -6.08 -10.39 33.91
C ASP A 31 -7.07 -10.81 35.01
N GLU A 32 -8.19 -11.46 34.66
CA GLU A 32 -9.18 -12.02 35.58
C GLU A 32 -8.57 -13.12 36.48
N PHE A 33 -7.73 -13.99 35.88
CA PHE A 33 -6.99 -14.98 36.67
C PHE A 33 -6.01 -14.31 37.66
N ARG A 34 -5.31 -13.26 37.22
CA ARG A 34 -4.39 -12.51 38.07
C ARG A 34 -5.10 -11.80 39.24
N LYS A 35 -6.33 -11.33 39.01
CA LYS A 35 -7.17 -10.68 40.02
C LYS A 35 -7.80 -11.68 40.99
N GLY A 36 -7.72 -12.97 40.69
CA GLY A 36 -8.33 -14.03 41.51
C GLY A 36 -9.84 -14.24 41.25
N GLU A 37 -10.38 -13.66 40.18
CA GLU A 37 -11.76 -13.85 39.72
C GLU A 37 -11.97 -15.25 39.16
N ILE A 38 -10.94 -15.80 38.50
CA ILE A 38 -10.86 -17.19 38.00
C ILE A 38 -9.82 -17.91 38.85
N LEU A 39 -10.23 -18.94 39.59
CA LEU A 39 -9.35 -19.70 40.50
C LEU A 39 -8.70 -20.93 39.86
N ASN A 40 -9.27 -21.44 38.75
CA ASN A 40 -8.82 -22.66 38.12
C ASN A 40 -7.95 -22.38 36.89
N ILE A 41 -6.67 -22.74 36.96
CA ILE A 41 -5.70 -22.56 35.89
C ILE A 41 -6.04 -23.41 34.65
N GLU A 42 -6.68 -24.57 34.81
CA GLU A 42 -7.07 -25.44 33.68
C GLU A 42 -8.13 -24.76 32.83
N VAL A 43 -9.04 -23.98 33.40
CA VAL A 43 -10.04 -23.18 32.65
C VAL A 43 -9.33 -22.14 31.79
N VAL A 44 -8.39 -21.38 32.38
CA VAL A 44 -7.60 -20.36 31.67
C VAL A 44 -6.84 -21.00 30.49
N GLN A 45 -6.15 -22.10 30.72
CA GLN A 45 -5.42 -22.81 29.67
C GLN A 45 -6.34 -23.28 28.55
N THR A 46 -7.50 -23.83 28.88
CA THR A 46 -8.47 -24.32 27.90
C THR A 46 -9.00 -23.18 27.03
N GLU A 47 -9.38 -22.06 27.63
CA GLU A 47 -9.89 -20.88 26.89
C GLU A 47 -8.80 -20.21 26.05
N LEU A 48 -7.57 -20.14 26.53
CA LEU A 48 -6.43 -19.63 25.74
C LEU A 48 -6.16 -20.52 24.52
N VAL A 49 -6.15 -21.84 24.70
CA VAL A 49 -5.98 -22.80 23.59
C VAL A 49 -7.12 -22.68 22.59
N GLN A 50 -8.35 -22.52 23.07
CA GLN A 50 -9.53 -22.30 22.20
C GLN A 50 -9.39 -20.98 21.40
N ASN A 51 -9.02 -19.89 22.03
CA ASN A 51 -8.81 -18.61 21.36
C ASN A 51 -7.67 -18.69 20.31
N ILE A 52 -6.56 -19.37 20.64
CA ILE A 52 -5.46 -19.61 19.68
C ILE A 52 -5.96 -20.41 18.48
N PHE A 53 -6.74 -21.46 18.70
CA PHE A 53 -7.31 -22.27 17.62
C PHE A 53 -8.25 -21.45 16.75
N LEU A 54 -9.11 -20.61 17.34
CA LEU A 54 -10.00 -19.70 16.62
C LEU A 54 -9.23 -18.64 15.81
N ILE A 55 -8.13 -18.09 16.35
CA ILE A 55 -7.25 -17.16 15.63
C ILE A 55 -6.63 -17.85 14.40
N LEU A 56 -6.12 -19.07 14.56
CA LEU A 56 -5.55 -19.84 13.45
C LEU A 56 -6.62 -20.14 12.38
N LEU A 57 -7.82 -20.53 12.80
CA LEU A 57 -8.92 -20.81 11.89
C LEU A 57 -9.39 -19.56 11.15
N ALA A 58 -9.48 -18.42 11.85
CA ALA A 58 -9.79 -17.12 11.25
C ALA A 58 -8.73 -16.69 10.23
N ALA A 59 -7.43 -16.85 10.57
CA ALA A 59 -6.33 -16.50 9.69
C ALA A 59 -6.30 -17.40 8.42
N ILE A 60 -6.48 -18.69 8.56
CA ILE A 60 -6.55 -19.64 7.43
C ILE A 60 -7.75 -19.29 6.55
N SER A 61 -8.92 -19.09 7.13
CA SER A 61 -10.14 -18.71 6.41
C SER A 61 -9.96 -17.39 5.66
N ALA A 62 -9.44 -16.35 6.33
CA ALA A 62 -9.13 -15.06 5.69
C ALA A 62 -8.12 -15.23 4.55
N GLY A 63 -7.14 -16.11 4.70
CA GLY A 63 -6.16 -16.45 3.65
C GLY A 63 -6.83 -17.08 2.43
N ILE A 64 -7.73 -18.04 2.63
CA ILE A 64 -8.51 -18.69 1.57
C ILE A 64 -9.37 -17.65 0.83
N PHE A 65 -10.12 -16.82 1.55
CA PHE A 65 -10.93 -15.78 0.94
C PHE A 65 -10.09 -14.72 0.20
N THR A 66 -8.90 -14.38 0.71
CA THR A 66 -7.96 -13.49 0.01
C THR A 66 -7.44 -14.13 -1.29
N PHE A 67 -7.17 -15.42 -1.29
CA PHE A 67 -6.81 -16.16 -2.50
C PHE A 67 -7.97 -16.16 -3.51
N LEU A 68 -9.20 -16.47 -3.07
CA LEU A 68 -10.39 -16.43 -3.93
C LEU A 68 -10.66 -15.04 -4.51
N THR A 69 -10.43 -13.98 -3.74
CA THR A 69 -10.51 -12.59 -4.23
C THR A 69 -9.57 -12.37 -5.41
N ARG A 70 -8.30 -12.79 -5.28
CA ARG A 70 -7.32 -12.66 -6.36
C ARG A 70 -7.73 -13.46 -7.59
N GLN A 71 -8.16 -14.72 -7.41
CA GLN A 71 -8.63 -15.56 -8.52
C GLN A 71 -9.83 -14.93 -9.23
N THR A 72 -10.75 -14.33 -8.50
CA THR A 72 -11.96 -13.76 -9.10
C THR A 72 -11.67 -12.46 -9.82
N ILE A 73 -11.05 -11.49 -9.16
CA ILE A 73 -10.87 -10.12 -9.72
C ILE A 73 -9.75 -10.08 -10.77
N ILE A 74 -8.61 -10.74 -10.49
CA ILE A 74 -7.49 -10.73 -11.43
C ILE A 74 -7.83 -11.50 -12.70
N ASN A 75 -8.53 -12.63 -12.60
CA ASN A 75 -8.95 -13.35 -13.80
C ASN A 75 -9.90 -12.53 -14.65
N VAL A 76 -10.87 -11.82 -14.04
CA VAL A 76 -11.74 -10.90 -14.81
C VAL A 76 -10.91 -9.84 -15.54
N SER A 77 -9.92 -9.25 -14.90
CA SER A 77 -9.07 -8.26 -15.55
C SER A 77 -8.26 -8.84 -16.73
N ARG A 78 -7.89 -10.14 -16.66
CA ARG A 78 -7.23 -10.85 -17.76
C ARG A 78 -8.18 -11.10 -18.93
N TYR A 79 -9.44 -11.44 -18.66
CA TYR A 79 -10.44 -11.55 -19.72
C TYR A 79 -10.69 -10.21 -20.41
N VAL A 80 -10.79 -9.11 -19.65
CA VAL A 80 -10.91 -7.77 -20.23
C VAL A 80 -9.69 -7.42 -21.11
N GLU A 81 -8.48 -7.76 -20.67
CA GLU A 81 -7.26 -7.59 -21.49
C GLU A 81 -7.33 -8.39 -22.80
N PHE A 82 -7.74 -9.65 -22.70
CA PHE A 82 -7.86 -10.54 -23.85
C PHE A 82 -8.89 -10.02 -24.86
N ASP A 83 -10.07 -9.67 -24.39
CA ASP A 83 -11.15 -9.17 -25.24
C ASP A 83 -10.77 -7.87 -25.94
N LEU A 84 -10.19 -6.91 -25.20
CA LEU A 84 -9.71 -5.64 -25.75
C LEU A 84 -8.61 -5.84 -26.81
N LYS A 85 -7.66 -6.74 -26.56
CA LYS A 85 -6.60 -7.03 -27.55
C LYS A 85 -7.16 -7.59 -28.85
N ASN A 86 -8.10 -8.52 -28.75
CA ASN A 86 -8.76 -9.10 -29.92
C ASN A 86 -9.57 -8.05 -30.68
N GLU A 87 -10.37 -7.22 -29.98
CA GLU A 87 -11.19 -6.18 -30.60
C GLU A 87 -10.33 -5.13 -31.30
N ILE A 88 -9.24 -4.67 -30.67
CA ILE A 88 -8.30 -3.73 -31.29
C ILE A 88 -7.62 -4.36 -32.50
N TYR A 89 -7.20 -5.63 -32.42
CA TYR A 89 -6.56 -6.32 -33.51
C TYR A 89 -7.49 -6.47 -34.73
N ASP A 90 -8.74 -6.89 -34.47
CA ASP A 90 -9.75 -6.98 -35.53
C ASP A 90 -10.05 -5.63 -36.16
N GLN A 91 -10.10 -4.58 -35.34
CA GLN A 91 -10.29 -3.22 -35.85
C GLN A 91 -9.09 -2.75 -36.70
N TYR A 92 -7.87 -3.06 -36.29
CA TYR A 92 -6.69 -2.72 -37.08
C TYR A 92 -6.72 -3.39 -38.44
N GLN A 93 -7.15 -4.63 -38.59
CA GLN A 93 -7.28 -5.30 -39.88
C GLN A 93 -8.28 -4.64 -40.84
N LYS A 94 -9.28 -3.93 -40.33
CA LYS A 94 -10.32 -3.26 -41.11
C LYS A 94 -9.94 -1.83 -41.54
N LEU A 95 -8.86 -1.27 -41.00
CA LEU A 95 -8.45 0.10 -41.29
C LEU A 95 -7.79 0.21 -42.64
N SER A 96 -7.97 1.38 -43.30
CA SER A 96 -7.45 1.64 -44.66
C SER A 96 -5.93 1.78 -44.68
N LEU A 97 -5.31 1.53 -45.84
CA LEU A 97 -3.89 1.70 -46.03
C LEU A 97 -3.42 3.15 -45.75
N SER A 98 -4.29 4.15 -46.01
CA SER A 98 -4.01 5.56 -45.72
C SER A 98 -3.83 5.82 -44.23
N PHE A 99 -4.52 5.08 -43.34
CA PHE A 99 -4.33 5.12 -41.89
C PHE A 99 -2.91 4.68 -41.50
N TYR A 100 -2.42 3.56 -42.08
CA TYR A 100 -1.10 3.02 -41.77
C TYR A 100 0.05 3.91 -42.35
N LYS A 101 -0.20 4.66 -43.42
CA LYS A 101 0.77 5.65 -43.91
C LYS A 101 0.92 6.86 -42.98
N ARG A 102 -0.12 7.20 -42.18
CA ARG A 102 -0.12 8.35 -41.28
C ARG A 102 0.27 7.99 -39.83
N ASN A 103 0.10 6.75 -39.44
CA ASN A 103 0.36 6.28 -38.09
C ASN A 103 1.51 5.27 -38.08
N ARG A 104 2.45 5.46 -37.15
CA ARG A 104 3.59 4.56 -37.02
C ARG A 104 3.15 3.22 -36.45
N THR A 105 3.58 2.12 -37.05
CA THR A 105 3.25 0.77 -36.55
C THR A 105 3.67 0.56 -35.09
N GLY A 106 4.80 1.16 -34.67
CA GLY A 106 5.24 1.10 -33.26
C GLY A 106 4.25 1.71 -32.30
N ASP A 107 3.61 2.84 -32.62
CA ASP A 107 2.60 3.48 -31.76
C ASP A 107 1.33 2.61 -31.66
N LEU A 108 0.94 1.96 -32.76
CA LEU A 108 -0.20 1.04 -32.76
C LEU A 108 0.08 -0.21 -31.92
N MET A 109 1.30 -0.75 -32.02
CA MET A 109 1.73 -1.89 -31.20
C MET A 109 1.80 -1.50 -29.72
N ASN A 110 2.22 -0.28 -29.39
CA ASN A 110 2.24 0.20 -28.01
C ASN A 110 0.83 0.29 -27.42
N ARG A 111 -0.17 0.73 -28.19
CA ARG A 111 -1.57 0.78 -27.75
C ARG A 111 -2.13 -0.61 -27.40
N ILE A 112 -1.90 -1.60 -28.25
CA ILE A 112 -2.40 -2.97 -28.01
C ILE A 112 -1.66 -3.69 -26.89
N SER A 113 -0.41 -3.32 -26.60
CA SER A 113 0.39 -3.94 -25.54
C SER A 113 0.33 -3.17 -24.22
N GLU A 114 0.78 -1.91 -24.22
CA GLU A 114 0.96 -1.14 -22.99
C GLU A 114 -0.33 -0.47 -22.51
N ASP A 115 -1.08 0.22 -23.40
CA ASP A 115 -2.29 0.92 -22.98
C ASP A 115 -3.37 -0.06 -22.53
N VAL A 116 -3.55 -1.19 -23.23
CA VAL A 116 -4.47 -2.25 -22.80
C VAL A 116 -4.02 -2.86 -21.46
N SER A 117 -2.70 -3.02 -21.24
CA SER A 117 -2.20 -3.46 -19.93
C SER A 117 -2.50 -2.47 -18.82
N ARG A 118 -2.47 -1.15 -19.08
CA ARG A 118 -2.87 -0.11 -18.12
C ARG A 118 -4.36 -0.21 -17.77
N VAL A 119 -5.21 -0.44 -18.78
CA VAL A 119 -6.66 -0.68 -18.55
C VAL A 119 -6.87 -1.91 -17.66
N ARG A 120 -6.17 -3.02 -17.96
CA ARG A 120 -6.20 -4.22 -17.11
C ARG A 120 -5.79 -3.92 -15.65
N MET A 121 -4.73 -3.14 -15.45
CA MET A 121 -4.26 -2.76 -14.11
C MET A 121 -5.32 -1.97 -13.34
N TYR A 122 -6.12 -1.15 -14.03
CA TYR A 122 -7.22 -0.42 -13.43
C TYR A 122 -8.36 -1.37 -12.99
N PHE A 123 -8.85 -2.25 -13.89
CA PHE A 123 -9.96 -3.16 -13.60
C PHE A 123 -9.60 -4.32 -12.67
N GLY A 124 -8.33 -4.64 -12.51
CA GLY A 124 -7.87 -5.69 -11.61
C GLY A 124 -7.28 -5.13 -10.32
N PRO A 125 -5.96 -4.91 -10.29
CA PRO A 125 -5.27 -4.52 -9.07
C PRO A 125 -5.78 -3.22 -8.45
N ALA A 126 -5.99 -2.15 -9.23
CA ALA A 126 -6.38 -0.85 -8.67
C ALA A 126 -7.75 -0.93 -7.97
N LEU A 127 -8.79 -1.49 -8.62
CA LEU A 127 -10.09 -1.68 -7.99
C LEU A 127 -10.01 -2.60 -6.77
N MET A 128 -9.28 -3.73 -6.88
CA MET A 128 -9.12 -4.68 -5.78
C MET A 128 -8.50 -4.00 -4.55
N TYR A 129 -7.39 -3.29 -4.71
CA TYR A 129 -6.72 -2.63 -3.59
C TYR A 129 -7.52 -1.47 -3.02
N SER A 130 -8.19 -0.66 -3.85
CA SER A 130 -9.03 0.44 -3.40
C SER A 130 -10.20 -0.04 -2.53
N ILE A 131 -10.95 -1.04 -3.01
CA ILE A 131 -12.08 -1.59 -2.27
C ILE A 131 -11.61 -2.27 -0.98
N ASN A 132 -10.50 -3.01 -1.05
CA ASN A 132 -9.91 -3.64 0.11
C ASN A 132 -9.51 -2.63 1.20
N THR A 133 -8.89 -1.52 0.80
CA THR A 133 -8.45 -0.45 1.71
C THR A 133 -9.65 0.26 2.33
N ILE A 134 -10.63 0.66 1.51
CA ILE A 134 -11.85 1.33 1.98
C ILE A 134 -12.64 0.43 2.94
N THR A 135 -12.83 -0.84 2.58
CA THR A 135 -13.53 -1.82 3.41
C THR A 135 -12.84 -1.98 4.77
N LEU A 136 -11.51 -2.13 4.77
CA LEU A 136 -10.76 -2.28 6.01
C LEU A 136 -10.89 -1.05 6.92
N ILE A 137 -10.76 0.16 6.36
CA ILE A 137 -10.90 1.41 7.13
C ILE A 137 -12.29 1.50 7.76
N ILE A 138 -13.35 1.31 6.96
CA ILE A 138 -14.74 1.45 7.43
C ILE A 138 -15.04 0.43 8.52
N ILE A 139 -14.72 -0.85 8.31
CA ILE A 139 -15.06 -1.90 9.26
C ILE A 139 -14.23 -1.76 10.54
N THR A 140 -12.92 -1.48 10.43
CA THR A 140 -12.07 -1.28 11.61
C THR A 140 -12.55 -0.09 12.44
N PHE A 141 -12.86 1.06 11.80
CA PHE A 141 -13.39 2.23 12.49
C PHE A 141 -14.72 1.92 13.20
N PHE A 142 -15.60 1.16 12.55
CA PHE A 142 -16.88 0.75 13.15
C PHE A 142 -16.68 -0.12 14.40
N TYR A 143 -15.76 -1.09 14.36
CA TYR A 143 -15.46 -1.93 15.52
C TYR A 143 -14.83 -1.13 16.66
N MET A 144 -13.85 -0.27 16.37
CA MET A 144 -13.24 0.63 17.35
C MET A 144 -14.30 1.51 18.02
N TYR A 145 -15.17 2.14 17.21
CA TYR A 145 -16.21 3.04 17.72
C TYR A 145 -17.24 2.33 18.60
N ARG A 146 -17.57 1.09 18.31
CA ARG A 146 -18.46 0.28 19.17
C ARG A 146 -17.84 -0.09 20.50
N GLN A 147 -16.53 -0.24 20.58
CA GLN A 147 -15.84 -0.59 21.84
C GLN A 147 -15.68 0.61 22.77
N SER A 148 -15.17 1.71 22.26
CA SER A 148 -15.03 2.98 22.99
C SER A 148 -15.00 4.14 21.99
N PRO A 149 -16.09 4.93 21.88
CA PRO A 149 -16.14 6.09 20.98
C PRO A 149 -15.06 7.12 21.30
N GLU A 150 -14.85 7.39 22.58
CA GLU A 150 -13.90 8.40 23.03
C GLU A 150 -12.46 7.98 22.71
N LEU A 151 -12.06 6.76 23.08
CA LEU A 151 -10.74 6.21 22.76
C LEU A 151 -10.48 6.18 21.25
N THR A 152 -11.52 5.87 20.46
CA THR A 152 -11.43 5.86 18.98
C THR A 152 -11.06 7.23 18.43
N ILE A 153 -11.73 8.30 18.88
CA ILE A 153 -11.45 9.66 18.40
C ILE A 153 -10.00 10.06 18.69
N TYR A 154 -9.52 9.84 19.91
CA TYR A 154 -8.14 10.17 20.26
C TYR A 154 -7.12 9.32 19.47
N THR A 155 -7.38 8.04 19.32
CA THR A 155 -6.48 7.11 18.65
C THR A 155 -6.38 7.38 17.14
N VAL A 156 -7.50 7.74 16.51
CA VAL A 156 -7.58 7.99 15.07
C VAL A 156 -7.12 9.40 14.72
N SER A 157 -7.14 10.36 15.65
CA SER A 157 -6.80 11.78 15.39
C SER A 157 -5.42 12.00 14.74
N PRO A 158 -4.33 11.22 14.99
CA PRO A 158 -3.08 11.38 14.28
C PRO A 158 -3.09 10.86 12.83
N LEU A 159 -4.04 9.96 12.47
CA LEU A 159 -4.06 9.32 11.15
C LEU A 159 -4.36 10.30 9.99
N PRO A 160 -5.29 11.26 10.09
CA PRO A 160 -5.45 12.31 9.08
C PRO A 160 -4.19 13.16 8.89
N VAL A 161 -3.46 13.45 9.98
CA VAL A 161 -2.19 14.18 9.92
C VAL A 161 -1.15 13.34 9.16
N LEU A 162 -1.11 12.02 9.41
CA LEU A 162 -0.27 11.09 8.66
C LEU A 162 -0.60 11.13 7.16
N SER A 163 -1.86 10.98 6.79
CA SER A 163 -2.31 10.99 5.40
C SER A 163 -1.93 12.30 4.69
N PHE A 164 -2.17 13.45 5.33
CA PHE A 164 -1.81 14.75 4.78
C PHE A 164 -0.29 14.93 4.63
N THR A 165 0.49 14.47 5.61
CA THR A 165 1.95 14.52 5.56
C THR A 165 2.52 13.67 4.43
N ILE A 166 1.99 12.46 4.26
CA ILE A 166 2.38 11.55 3.16
C ILE A 166 1.98 12.14 1.81
N TYR A 167 0.78 12.72 1.68
CA TYR A 167 0.35 13.39 0.45
C TYR A 167 1.31 14.51 0.04
N LYS A 168 1.69 15.40 0.96
CA LYS A 168 2.68 16.46 0.69
C LYS A 168 4.05 15.91 0.32
N LEU A 169 4.52 14.91 1.06
CA LEU A 169 5.82 14.27 0.79
C LEU A 169 5.82 13.57 -0.57
N SER A 170 4.74 12.89 -0.94
CA SER A 170 4.57 12.26 -2.25
C SER A 170 4.65 13.28 -3.39
N GLY A 171 4.01 14.45 -3.24
CA GLY A 171 4.11 15.54 -4.21
C GLY A 171 5.55 16.03 -4.41
N ILE A 172 6.31 16.18 -3.33
CA ILE A 172 7.74 16.56 -3.38
C ILE A 172 8.57 15.47 -4.07
N ILE A 173 8.34 14.20 -3.71
CA ILE A 173 9.03 13.05 -4.31
C ILE A 173 8.76 13.00 -5.82
N ASN A 174 7.51 13.15 -6.25
CA ASN A 174 7.14 13.16 -7.67
C ASN A 174 7.83 14.28 -8.45
N THR A 175 7.88 15.50 -7.89
CA THR A 175 8.58 16.63 -8.53
C THR A 175 10.08 16.36 -8.66
N ARG A 176 10.73 15.86 -7.60
CA ARG A 176 12.16 15.52 -7.64
C ARG A 176 12.46 14.34 -8.55
N SER A 177 11.55 13.35 -8.61
CA SER A 177 11.65 12.22 -9.53
C SER A 177 11.67 12.68 -11.00
N LYS A 178 10.85 13.67 -11.37
CA LYS A 178 10.89 14.27 -12.72
C LYS A 178 12.24 14.91 -13.02
N ILE A 179 12.78 15.70 -12.07
CA ILE A 179 14.10 16.33 -12.22
C ILE A 179 15.20 15.27 -12.40
N VAL A 180 15.13 14.17 -11.64
CA VAL A 180 16.07 13.05 -11.79
C VAL A 180 15.93 12.39 -13.15
N GLN A 181 14.72 12.15 -13.65
CA GLN A 181 14.50 11.58 -14.99
C GLN A 181 15.02 12.49 -16.10
N GLU A 182 14.82 13.80 -15.99
CA GLU A 182 15.37 14.79 -16.94
C GLU A 182 16.90 14.79 -16.93
N SER A 183 17.53 14.77 -15.76
CA SER A 183 18.98 14.72 -15.64
C SER A 183 19.59 13.43 -16.16
N LEU A 184 18.90 12.28 -15.91
CA LEU A 184 19.29 10.99 -16.45
C LEU A 184 19.17 10.94 -17.99
N SER A 185 18.09 11.50 -18.53
CA SER A 185 17.90 11.63 -19.99
C SER A 185 19.03 12.44 -20.62
N LYS A 186 19.43 13.58 -20.02
CA LYS A 186 20.58 14.38 -20.49
C LYS A 186 21.89 13.59 -20.48
N LEU A 187 22.13 12.82 -19.39
CA LEU A 187 23.31 11.97 -19.28
C LEU A 187 23.34 10.90 -20.36
N SER A 188 22.20 10.23 -20.59
CA SER A 188 22.04 9.19 -21.61
C SER A 188 22.23 9.76 -23.03
N SER A 189 21.61 10.91 -23.33
CA SER A 189 21.74 11.57 -24.64
C SER A 189 23.16 11.99 -24.91
N TYR A 190 23.86 12.58 -23.93
CA TYR A 190 25.27 12.94 -24.07
C TYR A 190 26.16 11.72 -24.31
N SER A 191 25.94 10.65 -23.56
CA SER A 191 26.67 9.39 -23.77
C SER A 191 26.46 8.83 -25.18
N GLN A 192 25.20 8.83 -25.65
CA GLN A 192 24.85 8.37 -27.00
C GLN A 192 25.51 9.23 -28.06
N GLU A 193 25.56 10.56 -27.93
CA GLU A 193 26.22 11.49 -28.86
C GLU A 193 27.72 11.21 -28.92
N VAL A 194 28.39 11.11 -27.75
CA VAL A 194 29.82 10.81 -27.67
C VAL A 194 30.18 9.46 -28.32
N PHE A 195 29.40 8.42 -28.03
CA PHE A 195 29.67 7.08 -28.60
C PHE A 195 29.32 7.00 -30.08
N SER A 196 28.28 7.67 -30.53
CA SER A 196 27.97 7.76 -31.98
C SER A 196 29.05 8.52 -32.74
N GLY A 197 29.62 9.57 -32.11
CA GLY A 197 30.74 10.36 -32.66
C GLY A 197 32.13 9.90 -32.27
N ILE A 198 32.31 8.67 -31.77
CA ILE A 198 33.56 8.20 -31.15
C ILE A 198 34.79 8.32 -32.07
N LYS A 199 34.59 8.19 -33.41
CA LYS A 199 35.67 8.38 -34.39
C LYS A 199 36.20 9.82 -34.32
N ILE A 200 35.31 10.82 -34.23
CA ILE A 200 35.66 12.23 -34.15
C ILE A 200 36.37 12.50 -32.83
N VAL A 201 35.83 12.02 -31.71
CA VAL A 201 36.43 12.18 -30.37
C VAL A 201 37.87 11.65 -30.35
N LYS A 202 38.12 10.48 -30.96
CA LYS A 202 39.46 9.89 -31.04
C LYS A 202 40.38 10.63 -32.02
N SER A 203 39.87 11.02 -33.19
CA SER A 203 40.69 11.72 -34.24
C SER A 203 41.19 13.09 -33.80
N TYR A 204 40.38 13.81 -33.01
CA TYR A 204 40.70 15.13 -32.48
C TYR A 204 41.24 15.11 -31.02
N ALA A 205 41.53 13.95 -30.45
CA ALA A 205 42.01 13.75 -29.10
C ALA A 205 41.16 14.46 -28.04
N MET A 206 39.81 14.42 -28.19
CA MET A 206 38.85 15.11 -27.30
C MET A 206 38.41 14.28 -26.09
N GLN A 207 39.07 13.17 -25.79
CA GLN A 207 38.67 12.24 -24.73
C GLN A 207 38.58 12.93 -23.37
N ASN A 208 39.56 13.75 -23.01
CA ASN A 208 39.59 14.47 -21.73
C ASN A 208 38.46 15.51 -21.61
N THR A 209 38.18 16.22 -22.71
CA THR A 209 37.10 17.21 -22.76
C THR A 209 35.72 16.54 -22.62
N THR A 210 35.49 15.45 -23.36
CA THR A 210 34.22 14.71 -23.26
C THR A 210 34.05 14.04 -21.90
N ALA A 211 35.13 13.50 -21.32
CA ALA A 211 35.10 12.93 -19.97
C ALA A 211 34.78 13.99 -18.90
N SER A 212 35.41 15.15 -18.94
CA SER A 212 35.13 16.25 -18.02
C SER A 212 33.68 16.75 -18.14
N GLN A 213 33.14 16.84 -19.36
CA GLN A 213 31.75 17.22 -19.55
C GLN A 213 30.78 16.14 -19.04
N PHE A 214 31.07 14.86 -19.27
CA PHE A 214 30.30 13.75 -18.70
C PHE A 214 30.30 13.77 -17.17
N GLU A 215 31.47 14.02 -16.56
CA GLU A 215 31.61 14.13 -15.11
C GLU A 215 30.71 15.24 -14.52
N LYS A 216 30.67 16.42 -15.15
CA LYS A 216 29.78 17.52 -14.72
C LYS A 216 28.31 17.13 -14.78
N ILE A 217 27.86 16.48 -15.86
CA ILE A 217 26.46 16.04 -16.02
C ILE A 217 26.16 14.93 -15.00
N SER A 218 27.10 14.02 -14.79
CA SER A 218 26.98 12.90 -13.81
C SER A 218 26.90 13.42 -12.37
N GLU A 219 27.75 14.41 -11.99
CA GLU A 219 27.73 15.01 -10.65
C GLU A 219 26.39 15.74 -10.39
N LEU A 220 25.87 16.46 -11.39
CA LEU A 220 24.53 17.06 -11.30
C LEU A 220 23.44 16.01 -11.10
N ASN A 221 23.48 14.91 -11.85
CA ASN A 221 22.54 13.81 -11.71
C ASN A 221 22.64 13.17 -10.32
N LYS A 222 23.85 12.92 -9.82
CA LYS A 222 24.10 12.42 -8.48
C LYS A 222 23.50 13.35 -7.40
N GLY A 223 23.68 14.67 -7.52
CA GLY A 223 23.09 15.65 -6.60
C GLY A 223 21.56 15.58 -6.58
N ASN A 224 20.94 15.47 -7.75
CA ASN A 224 19.49 15.31 -7.89
C ASN A 224 19.01 13.97 -7.29
N GLN A 225 19.72 12.86 -7.54
CA GLN A 225 19.44 11.54 -6.95
C GLN A 225 19.49 11.58 -5.42
N ILE A 226 20.57 12.12 -4.85
CA ILE A 226 20.72 12.26 -3.39
C ILE A 226 19.55 13.08 -2.81
N SER A 227 19.17 14.17 -3.49
CA SER A 227 18.06 15.00 -3.07
C SER A 227 16.71 14.26 -3.07
N LEU A 228 16.48 13.40 -4.07
CA LEU A 228 15.30 12.52 -4.13
C LEU A 228 15.32 11.49 -3.00
N VAL A 229 16.43 10.78 -2.84
CA VAL A 229 16.59 9.73 -1.82
C VAL A 229 16.41 10.29 -0.41
N LYS A 230 16.89 11.50 -0.11
CA LYS A 230 16.66 12.16 1.19
C LYS A 230 15.17 12.33 1.49
N MET A 231 14.35 12.69 0.49
CA MET A 231 12.90 12.81 0.69
C MET A 231 12.23 11.46 0.85
N GLN A 232 12.64 10.45 0.07
CA GLN A 232 12.15 9.08 0.21
C GLN A 232 12.51 8.47 1.56
N ALA A 233 13.71 8.75 2.06
CA ALA A 233 14.17 8.25 3.36
C ALA A 233 13.36 8.78 4.55
N LEU A 234 12.68 9.93 4.43
CA LEU A 234 11.81 10.47 5.47
C LEU A 234 10.47 9.72 5.60
N PHE A 235 10.07 8.96 4.60
CA PHE A 235 8.76 8.32 4.54
C PHE A 235 8.53 7.36 5.73
N PHE A 236 9.41 6.38 5.92
CA PHE A 236 9.29 5.40 7.00
C PHE A 236 9.41 5.99 8.42
N PRO A 237 10.39 6.85 8.72
CA PRO A 237 10.47 7.48 10.03
C PRO A 237 9.21 8.29 10.40
N LEU A 238 8.64 9.03 9.46
CA LEU A 238 7.40 9.78 9.69
C LEU A 238 6.21 8.86 9.96
N MET A 239 6.10 7.76 9.21
CA MET A 239 5.08 6.75 9.46
C MET A 239 5.22 6.16 10.86
N ILE A 240 6.41 5.69 11.24
CA ILE A 240 6.68 5.08 12.55
C ILE A 240 6.36 6.06 13.67
N LEU A 241 6.74 7.34 13.53
CA LEU A 241 6.50 8.37 14.52
C LEU A 241 5.00 8.58 14.75
N LEU A 242 4.21 8.76 13.69
CA LEU A 242 2.79 9.07 13.81
C LEU A 242 1.97 7.87 14.29
N ILE A 243 2.34 6.66 13.88
CA ILE A 243 1.77 5.41 14.40
C ILE A 243 2.14 5.24 15.87
N GLY A 244 3.40 5.52 16.22
CA GLY A 244 3.87 5.53 17.61
C GLY A 244 3.07 6.47 18.48
N ILE A 245 2.76 7.68 18.00
CA ILE A 245 1.88 8.64 18.69
C ILE A 245 0.49 8.03 18.90
N SER A 246 -0.13 7.43 17.88
CA SER A 246 -1.43 6.77 18.03
C SER A 246 -1.37 5.65 19.09
N ASN A 247 -0.33 4.81 19.07
CA ASN A 247 -0.16 3.76 20.07
C ASN A 247 0.07 4.31 21.50
N ILE A 248 0.84 5.41 21.63
CA ILE A 248 1.01 6.08 22.93
C ILE A 248 -0.32 6.64 23.42
N LEU A 249 -1.13 7.24 22.55
CA LEU A 249 -2.47 7.72 22.92
C LEU A 249 -3.39 6.57 23.36
N VAL A 250 -3.36 5.42 22.68
CA VAL A 250 -4.10 4.22 23.09
C VAL A 250 -3.70 3.79 24.49
N ILE A 251 -2.39 3.69 24.77
CA ILE A 251 -1.88 3.24 26.07
C ILE A 251 -2.22 4.26 27.17
N TYR A 252 -1.98 5.55 26.92
CA TYR A 252 -2.18 6.59 27.94
C TYR A 252 -3.66 6.84 28.23
N ILE A 253 -4.46 7.09 27.20
CA ILE A 253 -5.88 7.40 27.35
C ILE A 253 -6.67 6.13 27.71
N GLY A 254 -6.41 5.02 27.05
CA GLY A 254 -7.01 3.74 27.36
C GLY A 254 -6.65 3.26 28.76
N GLY A 255 -5.38 3.43 29.17
CA GLY A 255 -4.94 3.13 30.54
C GLY A 255 -5.65 3.99 31.59
N LYS A 256 -5.80 5.30 31.34
CA LYS A 256 -6.55 6.21 32.21
C LYS A 256 -8.02 5.80 32.29
N GLN A 257 -8.68 5.57 31.17
CA GLN A 257 -10.08 5.13 31.12
C GLN A 257 -10.31 3.79 31.80
N TYR A 258 -9.33 2.88 31.77
CA TYR A 258 -9.38 1.62 32.50
C TYR A 258 -9.29 1.84 34.01
N LEU A 259 -8.39 2.71 34.50
CA LEU A 259 -8.26 3.04 35.92
C LEU A 259 -9.47 3.81 36.44
N ASP A 260 -10.10 4.65 35.63
CA ASP A 260 -11.31 5.40 35.93
C ASP A 260 -12.59 4.53 35.83
N GLY A 261 -12.48 3.25 35.42
CA GLY A 261 -13.61 2.33 35.26
C GLY A 261 -14.51 2.63 34.03
N THR A 262 -14.09 3.51 33.13
CA THR A 262 -14.83 3.85 31.90
C THR A 262 -14.71 2.74 30.84
N ILE A 263 -13.61 2.01 30.84
CA ILE A 263 -13.37 0.82 30.02
C ILE A 263 -13.35 -0.40 30.95
N GLU A 264 -14.15 -1.41 30.58
CA GLU A 264 -14.36 -2.60 31.41
C GLU A 264 -13.14 -3.52 31.50
N SER A 265 -12.28 -3.52 30.48
CA SER A 265 -11.19 -4.48 30.40
C SER A 265 -9.90 -3.94 29.80
N ILE A 266 -8.76 -4.40 30.30
CA ILE A 266 -7.42 -4.05 29.79
C ILE A 266 -7.18 -4.58 28.36
N GLY A 267 -7.88 -5.65 27.98
CA GLY A 267 -7.78 -6.24 26.66
C GLY A 267 -8.24 -5.31 25.53
N ILE A 268 -9.10 -4.31 25.84
CA ILE A 268 -9.50 -3.28 24.86
C ILE A 268 -8.28 -2.46 24.42
N ILE A 269 -7.33 -2.18 25.29
CA ILE A 269 -6.09 -1.48 24.94
C ILE A 269 -5.27 -2.30 23.94
N ALA A 270 -5.12 -3.61 24.20
CA ALA A 270 -4.43 -4.52 23.28
C ALA A 270 -5.12 -4.60 21.91
N GLU A 271 -6.45 -4.69 21.89
CA GLU A 271 -7.27 -4.69 20.68
C GLU A 271 -7.07 -3.41 19.86
N PHE A 272 -7.07 -2.24 20.49
CA PHE A 272 -6.87 -0.94 19.84
C PHE A 272 -5.47 -0.79 19.24
N ILE A 273 -4.43 -1.26 19.91
CA ILE A 273 -3.06 -1.29 19.36
C ILE A 273 -3.03 -2.09 18.05
N ILE A 274 -3.73 -3.23 18.00
CA ILE A 274 -3.80 -4.05 16.80
C ILE A 274 -4.56 -3.33 15.68
N TYR A 275 -5.69 -2.67 16.00
CA TYR A 275 -6.44 -1.89 15.02
C TYR A 275 -5.63 -0.73 14.44
N VAL A 276 -4.87 0.01 15.26
CA VAL A 276 -3.96 1.06 14.79
C VAL A 276 -2.94 0.51 13.80
N ASN A 277 -2.31 -0.62 14.14
CA ASN A 277 -1.34 -1.26 13.27
C ASN A 277 -1.97 -1.77 11.95
N MET A 278 -3.21 -2.27 11.99
CA MET A 278 -3.95 -2.67 10.79
C MET A 278 -4.30 -1.49 9.89
N LEU A 279 -4.59 -0.31 10.46
CA LEU A 279 -4.92 0.91 9.72
C LEU A 279 -3.71 1.61 9.13
N THR A 280 -2.50 1.27 9.55
CA THR A 280 -1.24 1.91 9.11
C THR A 280 -1.09 1.96 7.59
N TRP A 281 -1.08 0.79 6.94
CA TRP A 281 -0.95 0.69 5.49
C TRP A 281 -2.11 1.34 4.71
N PRO A 282 -3.37 1.06 5.05
CA PRO A 282 -4.53 1.71 4.43
C PRO A 282 -4.44 3.24 4.45
N VAL A 283 -4.16 3.83 5.61
CA VAL A 283 -4.09 5.29 5.75
C VAL A 283 -2.88 5.87 5.00
N ALA A 284 -1.74 5.19 5.04
CA ALA A 284 -0.56 5.58 4.28
C ALA A 284 -0.82 5.54 2.77
N SER A 285 -1.54 4.53 2.27
CA SER A 285 -1.88 4.40 0.86
C SER A 285 -2.79 5.51 0.35
N LEU A 286 -3.71 6.05 1.17
CA LEU A 286 -4.54 7.20 0.81
C LEU A 286 -3.72 8.47 0.55
N GLY A 287 -2.59 8.63 1.22
CA GLY A 287 -1.68 9.76 0.97
C GLY A 287 -0.82 9.59 -0.29
N TRP A 288 -0.78 8.38 -0.87
CA TRP A 288 0.06 8.06 -2.02
C TRP A 288 -0.75 7.94 -3.34
N ILE A 289 -2.04 7.65 -3.23
CA ILE A 289 -3.00 7.63 -4.35
C ILE A 289 -3.38 9.06 -4.71
#